data_38a555b3219389435930e904f02345c1
#
_entry.id   38a555b3219389435930e904f02345c1
#
_cell.length_a   1.000
_cell.length_b   1.000
_cell.length_c   1.000
_cell.angle_alpha   90.00
_cell.angle_beta   90.00
_cell.angle_gamma   90.00
#
_symmetry.space_group_name_H-M   'P 1'
#
loop_
_entity.id
_entity.type
_entity.pdbx_description
1 polymer ?
#
loop_
_entity_poly.entity_id
_entity_poly.type
_entity_poly.pdbx_seq_one_letter_code
_entity_poly.pdbx_strand_id
1 'polypeptide(L)'
;MSDSSDILFNQPVIVEACEEFVQRDRLGIKGSFPGLLQDAPMSSTAVVNGLSQQLIYQLQLMMPDAFVSFDDLNVDLLDAAFPYVQSSAKQALHKAIQDRGQTMEVNSAYRTIAQQMLLYNDRSHNPNPVAAPGASNHQTGLAIDIEDATGWEPYLMQYGWNPLPGDPPHFDYQGDGTIDLRSQSILAFQQLWNQNHPNEKISEDGGFGPQTEDALNRSPAPGFPKAPWDDKPRTLRLAMPRMEGSDVLKLQEGLKKAGIVVGTDGEFGPATDKAVKEFQQKKGLIADGIVGSKTHELIG
;
A
#
# COMPACT_ATOMS: atom_id res chain seq x y z
N MET A 1 5.67 1.50 -38.60
CA MET A 1 5.50 2.04 -37.25
C MET A 1 4.56 1.08 -36.58
N SER A 2 5.11 0.10 -35.84
CA SER A 2 4.34 -0.92 -35.13
C SER A 2 3.89 -0.34 -33.80
N ASP A 3 2.61 -0.33 -33.61
CA ASP A 3 1.91 0.17 -32.44
C ASP A 3 2.35 -0.59 -31.18
N SER A 4 2.89 0.14 -30.20
CA SER A 4 3.39 -0.42 -28.95
C SER A 4 2.29 -0.65 -27.90
N SER A 5 1.01 -0.50 -28.29
CA SER A 5 -0.15 -0.69 -27.42
C SER A 5 -0.60 -2.15 -27.27
N ASP A 6 -0.16 -3.04 -28.16
CA ASP A 6 -0.61 -4.45 -28.16
C ASP A 6 0.22 -5.40 -27.26
N ILE A 7 1.27 -4.90 -26.58
CA ILE A 7 2.18 -5.77 -25.81
C ILE A 7 1.68 -6.02 -24.37
N LEU A 8 0.79 -5.20 -23.86
CA LEU A 8 0.36 -5.27 -22.43
C LEU A 8 -0.68 -6.37 -22.15
N PHE A 9 -1.42 -6.85 -23.15
CA PHE A 9 -2.56 -7.77 -22.95
C PHE A 9 -2.31 -9.22 -23.34
N ASN A 10 -1.13 -9.57 -23.85
CA ASN A 10 -0.81 -10.94 -24.31
C ASN A 10 0.16 -11.70 -23.39
N GLN A 11 0.31 -11.29 -22.13
CA GLN A 11 0.98 -12.12 -21.12
C GLN A 11 0.00 -13.21 -20.64
N PRO A 12 0.48 -14.43 -20.36
CA PRO A 12 -0.38 -15.46 -19.80
C PRO A 12 -1.04 -14.95 -18.53
N VAL A 13 -2.36 -15.06 -18.43
CA VAL A 13 -3.14 -14.73 -17.23
C VAL A 13 -2.58 -15.54 -16.06
N ILE A 14 -1.89 -14.87 -15.15
CA ILE A 14 -1.43 -15.46 -13.90
C ILE A 14 -2.55 -15.20 -12.88
N VAL A 15 -3.29 -16.24 -12.55
CA VAL A 15 -4.33 -16.21 -11.50
C VAL A 15 -3.62 -15.95 -10.17
N GLU A 16 -3.96 -14.86 -9.50
CA GLU A 16 -3.39 -14.51 -8.21
C GLU A 16 -4.15 -15.21 -7.09
N ALA A 17 -3.42 -15.72 -6.10
CA ALA A 17 -3.96 -16.52 -5.01
C ALA A 17 -4.57 -15.65 -3.93
N CYS A 18 -5.79 -15.21 -4.09
CA CYS A 18 -6.42 -14.25 -3.19
C CYS A 18 -7.19 -14.87 -2.01
N GLU A 19 -7.96 -15.95 -2.23
CA GLU A 19 -8.91 -16.40 -1.22
C GLU A 19 -8.29 -16.89 0.09
N GLU A 20 -7.18 -17.61 0.06
CA GLU A 20 -6.54 -18.13 1.28
C GLU A 20 -5.82 -17.03 2.07
N PHE A 21 -5.22 -16.05 1.38
CA PHE A 21 -4.57 -14.89 2.01
C PHE A 21 -5.59 -13.93 2.60
N VAL A 22 -6.69 -13.64 1.91
CA VAL A 22 -7.80 -12.82 2.42
C VAL A 22 -8.35 -13.37 3.74
N GLN A 23 -8.48 -14.70 3.85
CA GLN A 23 -8.95 -15.34 5.07
C GLN A 23 -7.94 -15.23 6.22
N ARG A 24 -6.62 -15.19 5.92
CA ARG A 24 -5.54 -14.99 6.89
C ARG A 24 -5.43 -13.53 7.35
N ASP A 25 -5.60 -12.55 6.45
CA ASP A 25 -5.61 -11.13 6.78
C ASP A 25 -6.76 -10.75 7.72
N ARG A 26 -7.91 -11.44 7.62
CA ARG A 26 -9.04 -11.30 8.58
C ARG A 26 -8.72 -11.81 10.00
N LEU A 27 -7.66 -12.59 10.19
CA LEU A 27 -7.25 -13.10 11.52
C LEU A 27 -6.42 -12.09 12.33
N GLY A 28 -6.15 -10.89 11.81
CA GLY A 28 -5.67 -9.74 12.57
C GLY A 28 -4.26 -9.86 13.15
N ILE A 29 -3.25 -10.08 12.32
CA ILE A 29 -1.86 -9.85 12.74
C ILE A 29 -1.63 -8.35 12.77
N LYS A 30 -1.40 -7.80 13.97
CA LYS A 30 -1.15 -6.38 14.19
C LYS A 30 0.35 -6.09 14.09
N GLY A 31 0.67 -5.11 13.22
CA GLY A 31 2.02 -4.56 13.10
C GLY A 31 2.97 -5.38 12.22
N SER A 32 4.06 -4.72 11.83
CA SER A 32 5.09 -5.36 11.01
C SER A 32 5.91 -6.37 11.80
N PHE A 33 6.33 -7.44 11.13
CA PHE A 33 7.27 -8.42 11.66
C PHE A 33 8.63 -7.75 11.94
N PRO A 34 9.30 -7.97 13.09
CA PRO A 34 10.52 -7.24 13.45
C PRO A 34 11.80 -7.72 12.75
N GLY A 35 11.72 -8.70 11.85
CA GLY A 35 12.83 -9.33 11.13
C GLY A 35 12.98 -8.88 9.68
N LEU A 36 13.73 -9.68 8.91
CA LEU A 36 13.91 -9.49 7.48
C LEU A 36 12.72 -10.08 6.70
N LEU A 37 12.44 -9.55 5.51
CA LEU A 37 11.34 -10.00 4.68
C LEU A 37 11.41 -11.51 4.40
N GLN A 38 12.61 -12.06 4.11
CA GLN A 38 12.80 -13.49 3.86
C GLN A 38 12.40 -14.38 5.05
N ASP A 39 12.44 -13.86 6.27
CA ASP A 39 12.14 -14.58 7.51
C ASP A 39 10.71 -14.31 8.00
N ALA A 40 9.96 -13.46 7.29
CA ALA A 40 8.62 -13.07 7.70
C ALA A 40 7.63 -14.24 7.60
N PRO A 41 6.72 -14.36 8.58
CA PRO A 41 5.71 -15.41 8.55
C PRO A 41 4.73 -15.17 7.40
N MET A 42 4.32 -16.24 6.71
CA MET A 42 3.42 -16.20 5.55
C MET A 42 1.93 -16.19 5.98
N SER A 43 1.64 -15.60 7.13
CA SER A 43 0.29 -15.57 7.68
C SER A 43 -0.57 -14.41 7.16
N SER A 44 0.07 -13.31 6.77
CA SER A 44 -0.57 -12.12 6.21
C SER A 44 0.45 -11.21 5.56
N THR A 45 0.09 -10.49 4.51
CA THR A 45 0.95 -9.47 3.90
C THR A 45 1.09 -8.21 4.77
N ALA A 46 0.26 -8.05 5.80
CA ALA A 46 0.36 -6.97 6.79
C ALA A 46 1.70 -7.00 7.58
N VAL A 47 2.36 -8.15 7.66
CA VAL A 47 3.66 -8.27 8.35
C VAL A 47 4.77 -7.40 7.75
N VAL A 48 4.61 -6.90 6.51
CA VAL A 48 5.52 -5.98 5.83
C VAL A 48 4.93 -4.57 5.65
N ASN A 49 3.91 -4.19 6.43
CA ASN A 49 3.24 -2.89 6.29
C ASN A 49 4.19 -1.71 6.48
N GLY A 50 5.12 -1.78 7.42
CA GLY A 50 6.08 -0.70 7.65
C GLY A 50 6.95 -0.42 6.41
N LEU A 51 7.55 -1.46 5.83
CA LEU A 51 8.29 -1.35 4.57
C LEU A 51 7.38 -0.89 3.41
N SER A 52 6.19 -1.46 3.34
CA SER A 52 5.20 -1.11 2.31
C SER A 52 4.82 0.38 2.35
N GLN A 53 4.62 0.96 3.52
CA GLN A 53 4.33 2.39 3.65
C GLN A 53 5.50 3.27 3.18
N GLN A 54 6.75 2.86 3.45
CA GLN A 54 7.92 3.57 2.92
C GLN A 54 7.98 3.52 1.40
N LEU A 55 7.70 2.35 0.80
CA LEU A 55 7.68 2.16 -0.66
C LEU A 55 6.57 2.97 -1.32
N ILE A 56 5.37 2.97 -0.75
CA ILE A 56 4.25 3.78 -1.24
C ILE A 56 4.60 5.26 -1.20
N TYR A 57 5.15 5.73 -0.08
CA TYR A 57 5.52 7.15 0.04
C TYR A 57 6.66 7.52 -0.90
N GLN A 58 7.67 6.67 -1.07
CA GLN A 58 8.73 6.88 -2.06
C GLN A 58 8.17 6.96 -3.48
N LEU A 59 7.24 6.08 -3.84
CA LEU A 59 6.58 6.12 -5.14
C LEU A 59 5.76 7.42 -5.32
N GLN A 60 5.05 7.86 -4.31
CA GLN A 60 4.31 9.14 -4.32
C GLN A 60 5.24 10.35 -4.50
N LEU A 61 6.44 10.34 -3.92
CA LEU A 61 7.44 11.39 -4.13
C LEU A 61 7.96 11.42 -5.57
N MET A 62 8.07 10.24 -6.22
CA MET A 62 8.50 10.12 -7.62
C MET A 62 7.37 10.46 -8.60
N MET A 63 6.12 10.11 -8.26
CA MET A 63 4.95 10.15 -9.13
C MET A 63 3.74 10.75 -8.38
N PRO A 64 3.74 12.04 -8.01
CA PRO A 64 2.76 12.62 -7.08
C PRO A 64 1.30 12.50 -7.53
N ASP A 65 1.02 12.56 -8.83
CA ASP A 65 -0.33 12.64 -9.37
C ASP A 65 -0.85 11.32 -9.97
N ALA A 66 0.02 10.32 -10.09
CA ALA A 66 -0.33 9.06 -10.76
C ALA A 66 -1.04 8.07 -9.82
N PHE A 67 -1.03 8.31 -8.51
CA PHE A 67 -1.35 7.32 -7.50
C PHE A 67 -2.02 7.97 -6.29
N VAL A 68 -3.29 7.70 -6.09
CA VAL A 68 -4.15 8.39 -5.10
C VAL A 68 -4.87 7.40 -4.19
N SER A 69 -5.11 7.79 -2.94
CA SER A 69 -5.94 7.00 -2.02
C SER A 69 -7.43 7.10 -2.42
N PHE A 70 -8.16 5.99 -2.19
CA PHE A 70 -9.62 5.94 -2.29
C PHE A 70 -10.29 5.60 -0.94
N ASP A 71 -9.57 5.74 0.18
CA ASP A 71 -10.10 5.52 1.54
C ASP A 71 -11.17 6.53 1.96
N ASP A 72 -11.39 7.57 1.16
CA ASP A 72 -12.48 8.53 1.28
C ASP A 72 -13.80 8.08 0.61
N LEU A 73 -13.77 6.96 -0.13
CA LEU A 73 -14.97 6.36 -0.71
C LEU A 73 -15.71 5.48 0.30
N ASN A 74 -16.93 5.03 -0.05
CA ASN A 74 -17.68 4.10 0.79
C ASN A 74 -17.13 2.66 0.66
N VAL A 75 -15.98 2.42 1.30
CA VAL A 75 -15.25 1.15 1.26
C VAL A 75 -14.98 0.63 2.67
N ASP A 76 -14.90 -0.68 2.81
CA ASP A 76 -14.35 -1.39 3.98
C ASP A 76 -13.06 -2.10 3.56
N LEU A 77 -11.97 -1.84 4.28
CA LEU A 77 -10.61 -2.23 3.90
C LEU A 77 -10.06 -3.27 4.87
N LEU A 78 -9.47 -4.33 4.37
CA LEU A 78 -8.69 -5.24 5.21
C LEU A 78 -7.35 -4.61 5.65
N ASP A 79 -6.80 -5.08 6.76
CA ASP A 79 -5.56 -4.53 7.39
C ASP A 79 -4.33 -4.52 6.45
N ALA A 80 -4.28 -5.39 5.45
CA ALA A 80 -3.20 -5.47 4.46
C ALA A 80 -3.50 -4.72 3.14
N ALA A 81 -4.74 -4.23 2.95
CA ALA A 81 -5.18 -3.60 1.71
C ALA A 81 -4.79 -2.12 1.68
N PHE A 82 -3.77 -1.75 0.92
CA PHE A 82 -3.44 -0.35 0.69
C PHE A 82 -4.38 0.27 -0.33
N PRO A 83 -5.25 1.24 0.07
CA PRO A 83 -6.32 1.79 -0.76
C PRO A 83 -5.80 2.82 -1.77
N TYR A 84 -4.87 2.41 -2.62
CA TYR A 84 -4.32 3.28 -3.65
C TYR A 84 -4.59 2.73 -5.04
N VAL A 85 -5.04 3.62 -5.93
CA VAL A 85 -5.21 3.36 -7.36
C VAL A 85 -4.85 4.62 -8.16
N GLN A 86 -4.74 4.51 -9.47
CA GLN A 86 -4.55 5.68 -10.32
C GLN A 86 -5.80 6.57 -10.34
N SER A 87 -5.63 7.87 -10.61
CA SER A 87 -6.69 8.86 -10.48
C SER A 87 -7.94 8.56 -11.34
N SER A 88 -7.77 8.08 -12.56
CA SER A 88 -8.89 7.68 -13.43
C SER A 88 -9.61 6.44 -12.90
N ALA A 89 -8.87 5.46 -12.39
CA ALA A 89 -9.40 4.26 -11.76
C ALA A 89 -10.21 4.60 -10.49
N LYS A 90 -9.74 5.54 -9.64
CA LYS A 90 -10.50 6.04 -8.48
C LYS A 90 -11.83 6.68 -8.90
N GLN A 91 -11.83 7.50 -9.95
CA GLN A 91 -13.06 8.14 -10.44
C GLN A 91 -14.08 7.10 -10.92
N ALA A 92 -13.61 6.06 -11.61
CA ALA A 92 -14.45 4.96 -12.07
C ALA A 92 -15.01 4.17 -10.88
N LEU A 93 -14.17 3.85 -9.89
CA LEU A 93 -14.57 3.14 -8.68
C LEU A 93 -15.63 3.94 -7.90
N HIS A 94 -15.43 5.26 -7.74
CA HIS A 94 -16.39 6.13 -7.09
C HIS A 94 -17.78 6.07 -7.74
N LYS A 95 -17.85 6.11 -9.08
CA LYS A 95 -19.11 6.01 -9.81
C LYS A 95 -19.78 4.66 -9.59
N ALA A 96 -19.03 3.55 -9.67
CA ALA A 96 -19.57 2.22 -9.44
C ALA A 96 -20.14 2.06 -8.02
N ILE A 97 -19.44 2.60 -7.01
CA ILE A 97 -19.90 2.59 -5.62
C ILE A 97 -21.16 3.44 -5.45
N GLN A 98 -21.21 4.62 -6.07
CA GLN A 98 -22.40 5.48 -6.01
C GLN A 98 -23.61 4.83 -6.65
N ASP A 99 -23.45 4.19 -7.81
CA ASP A 99 -24.54 3.55 -8.55
C ASP A 99 -25.11 2.34 -7.80
N ARG A 100 -24.25 1.54 -7.16
CA ARG A 100 -24.72 0.41 -6.35
C ARG A 100 -25.28 0.84 -5.00
N GLY A 101 -24.77 1.94 -4.43
CA GLY A 101 -25.22 2.48 -3.15
C GLY A 101 -24.91 1.57 -1.93
N GLN A 102 -23.91 0.71 -2.05
CA GLN A 102 -23.46 -0.20 -0.99
C GLN A 102 -22.00 0.06 -0.62
N THR A 103 -21.58 -0.37 0.56
CA THR A 103 -20.17 -0.37 0.96
C THR A 103 -19.45 -1.49 0.21
N MET A 104 -18.30 -1.18 -0.40
CA MET A 104 -17.46 -2.17 -1.07
C MET A 104 -16.42 -2.70 -0.09
N GLU A 105 -16.42 -4.00 0.16
CA GLU A 105 -15.37 -4.68 0.93
C GLU A 105 -14.19 -4.98 0.01
N VAL A 106 -13.02 -4.38 0.31
CA VAL A 106 -11.82 -4.49 -0.53
C VAL A 106 -10.77 -5.33 0.19
N ASN A 107 -10.43 -6.45 -0.41
CA ASN A 107 -9.46 -7.41 0.11
C ASN A 107 -8.02 -7.03 -0.26
N SER A 108 -7.82 -6.50 -1.47
CA SER A 108 -6.53 -6.04 -1.97
C SER A 108 -6.74 -4.92 -2.99
N ALA A 109 -5.81 -3.95 -3.01
CA ALA A 109 -5.78 -2.94 -4.06
C ALA A 109 -4.32 -2.74 -4.49
N TYR A 110 -3.66 -1.61 -4.19
CA TYR A 110 -2.24 -1.50 -4.49
C TYR A 110 -1.44 -2.50 -3.64
N ARG A 111 -0.67 -3.34 -4.31
CA ARG A 111 0.23 -4.30 -3.68
C ARG A 111 1.67 -3.85 -3.90
N THR A 112 2.40 -3.59 -2.81
CA THR A 112 3.80 -3.20 -2.90
C THR A 112 4.68 -4.36 -3.37
N ILE A 113 5.88 -4.03 -3.87
CA ILE A 113 6.87 -5.07 -4.22
C ILE A 113 7.23 -5.93 -3.00
N ALA A 114 7.18 -5.38 -1.77
CA ALA A 114 7.45 -6.13 -0.55
C ALA A 114 6.35 -7.15 -0.25
N GLN A 115 5.08 -6.76 -0.38
CA GLN A 115 3.95 -7.69 -0.25
C GLN A 115 3.99 -8.76 -1.35
N GLN A 116 4.27 -8.37 -2.59
CA GLN A 116 4.38 -9.31 -3.71
C GLN A 116 5.54 -10.29 -3.52
N MET A 117 6.69 -9.83 -2.97
CA MET A 117 7.82 -10.71 -2.66
C MET A 117 7.49 -11.73 -1.59
N LEU A 118 6.74 -11.32 -0.56
CA LEU A 118 6.26 -12.23 0.48
C LEU A 118 5.41 -13.34 -0.15
N LEU A 119 4.42 -13.01 -0.98
CA LEU A 119 3.61 -13.98 -1.71
C LEU A 119 4.46 -14.88 -2.62
N TYR A 120 5.42 -14.29 -3.32
CA TYR A 120 6.30 -15.01 -4.22
C TYR A 120 7.22 -16.00 -3.49
N ASN A 121 7.67 -15.67 -2.29
CA ASN A 121 8.46 -16.58 -1.45
C ASN A 121 7.64 -17.82 -1.05
N ASP A 122 6.32 -17.68 -0.85
CA ASP A 122 5.40 -18.77 -0.49
C ASP A 122 4.76 -19.49 -1.70
N ARG A 123 5.13 -19.13 -2.93
CA ARG A 123 4.49 -19.64 -4.14
C ARG A 123 4.41 -21.14 -4.28
N SER A 124 5.31 -21.88 -3.62
CA SER A 124 5.29 -23.36 -3.65
C SER A 124 4.13 -23.98 -2.83
N HIS A 125 3.59 -23.25 -1.87
CA HIS A 125 2.47 -23.64 -1.04
C HIS A 125 1.13 -23.11 -1.56
N ASN A 126 1.19 -22.32 -2.62
CA ASN A 126 0.01 -21.70 -3.19
C ASN A 126 -0.55 -22.56 -4.33
N PRO A 127 -1.86 -22.90 -4.32
CA PRO A 127 -2.49 -23.69 -5.38
C PRO A 127 -2.53 -22.95 -6.73
N ASN A 128 -2.47 -21.62 -6.71
CA ASN A 128 -2.49 -20.77 -7.89
C ASN A 128 -1.10 -20.19 -8.20
N PRO A 129 -0.77 -19.92 -9.48
CA PRO A 129 0.46 -19.25 -9.85
C PRO A 129 0.55 -17.86 -9.22
N VAL A 130 1.68 -17.57 -8.56
CA VAL A 130 1.96 -16.25 -7.98
C VAL A 130 2.89 -15.48 -8.93
N ALA A 131 2.50 -14.28 -9.32
CA ALA A 131 3.32 -13.40 -10.13
C ALA A 131 4.64 -13.05 -9.42
N ALA A 132 5.73 -12.96 -10.15
CA ALA A 132 6.97 -12.41 -9.62
C ALA A 132 6.78 -10.92 -9.25
N PRO A 133 7.56 -10.38 -8.28
CA PRO A 133 7.59 -8.95 -8.04
C PRO A 133 7.90 -8.18 -9.33
N GLY A 134 7.13 -7.13 -9.62
CA GLY A 134 7.19 -6.41 -10.89
C GLY A 134 6.33 -6.96 -12.02
N ALA A 135 5.59 -8.06 -11.79
CA ALA A 135 4.69 -8.65 -12.79
C ALA A 135 3.20 -8.65 -12.36
N SER A 136 2.89 -8.34 -11.11
CA SER A 136 1.51 -8.30 -10.62
C SER A 136 0.75 -7.07 -11.12
N ASN A 137 -0.53 -7.25 -11.48
CA ASN A 137 -1.42 -6.15 -11.86
C ASN A 137 -1.70 -5.21 -10.69
N HIS A 138 -1.72 -5.69 -9.45
CA HIS A 138 -1.88 -4.84 -8.26
C HIS A 138 -0.74 -3.82 -8.09
N GLN A 139 0.45 -4.07 -8.64
CA GLN A 139 1.56 -3.11 -8.61
C GLN A 139 1.37 -1.94 -9.59
N THR A 140 0.41 -2.02 -10.50
CA THR A 140 0.08 -0.92 -11.42
C THR A 140 -0.80 0.16 -10.80
N GLY A 141 -1.48 -0.15 -9.68
CA GLY A 141 -2.57 0.68 -9.15
C GLY A 141 -3.82 0.66 -10.02
N LEU A 142 -4.01 -0.43 -10.78
CA LEU A 142 -5.15 -0.63 -11.69
C LEU A 142 -5.88 -1.95 -11.42
N ALA A 143 -5.62 -2.60 -10.30
CA ALA A 143 -6.28 -3.85 -9.90
C ALA A 143 -6.84 -3.74 -8.49
N ILE A 144 -7.97 -4.40 -8.25
CA ILE A 144 -8.61 -4.58 -6.95
C ILE A 144 -9.13 -6.00 -6.81
N ASP A 145 -9.07 -6.53 -5.58
CA ASP A 145 -9.78 -7.74 -5.18
C ASP A 145 -10.87 -7.36 -4.18
N ILE A 146 -12.09 -7.82 -4.39
CA ILE A 146 -13.26 -7.42 -3.62
C ILE A 146 -14.13 -8.61 -3.22
N GLU A 147 -14.89 -8.44 -2.14
CA GLU A 147 -15.99 -9.36 -1.81
C GLU A 147 -17.22 -9.10 -2.69
N ASP A 148 -18.11 -10.08 -2.77
CA ASP A 148 -19.33 -10.01 -3.58
C ASP A 148 -19.07 -9.59 -5.03
N ALA A 149 -18.01 -10.12 -5.62
CA ALA A 149 -17.58 -9.79 -6.99
C ALA A 149 -18.71 -9.86 -8.00
N THR A 150 -19.53 -10.92 -7.96
CA THR A 150 -20.68 -11.09 -8.85
C THR A 150 -21.71 -9.97 -8.69
N GLY A 151 -21.95 -9.50 -7.47
CA GLY A 151 -22.87 -8.38 -7.22
C GLY A 151 -22.29 -7.04 -7.67
N TRP A 152 -20.96 -6.87 -7.66
CA TRP A 152 -20.28 -5.66 -8.12
C TRP A 152 -20.02 -5.62 -9.63
N GLU A 153 -19.87 -6.76 -10.27
CA GLU A 153 -19.48 -6.87 -11.69
C GLU A 153 -20.27 -5.93 -12.64
N PRO A 154 -21.63 -5.88 -12.64
CA PRO A 154 -22.37 -5.03 -13.57
C PRO A 154 -22.11 -3.53 -13.38
N TYR A 155 -21.82 -3.10 -12.16
CA TYR A 155 -21.51 -1.70 -11.85
C TYR A 155 -20.07 -1.35 -12.21
N LEU A 156 -19.12 -2.24 -11.92
CA LEU A 156 -17.70 -2.06 -12.21
C LEU A 156 -17.43 -2.06 -13.72
N MET A 157 -18.00 -3.01 -14.45
CA MET A 157 -17.83 -3.10 -15.91
C MET A 157 -18.33 -1.85 -16.64
N GLN A 158 -19.38 -1.21 -16.16
CA GLN A 158 -19.90 0.04 -16.73
C GLN A 158 -18.85 1.16 -16.75
N TYR A 159 -17.88 1.13 -15.83
CA TYR A 159 -16.86 2.15 -15.67
C TYR A 159 -15.44 1.65 -15.97
N GLY A 160 -15.30 0.53 -16.71
CA GLY A 160 -14.02 0.06 -17.23
C GLY A 160 -13.22 -0.84 -16.29
N TRP A 161 -13.82 -1.29 -15.18
CA TRP A 161 -13.27 -2.35 -14.36
C TRP A 161 -13.77 -3.71 -14.87
N ASN A 162 -12.85 -4.57 -15.28
CA ASN A 162 -13.19 -5.84 -15.92
C ASN A 162 -12.74 -7.01 -15.03
N PRO A 163 -13.59 -8.06 -14.87
CA PRO A 163 -13.21 -9.23 -14.09
C PRO A 163 -12.09 -10.01 -14.79
N LEU A 164 -11.19 -10.59 -14.00
CA LEU A 164 -10.14 -11.46 -14.51
C LEU A 164 -10.68 -12.89 -14.64
N PRO A 165 -10.70 -13.51 -15.84
CA PRO A 165 -11.16 -14.88 -16.00
C PRO A 165 -10.34 -15.87 -15.17
N GLY A 166 -11.01 -16.65 -14.31
CA GLY A 166 -10.38 -17.63 -13.43
C GLY A 166 -9.96 -17.08 -12.06
N ASP A 167 -10.14 -15.79 -11.80
CA ASP A 167 -9.89 -15.14 -10.50
C ASP A 167 -11.12 -14.29 -10.11
N PRO A 168 -12.17 -14.88 -9.53
CA PRO A 168 -13.47 -14.24 -9.34
C PRO A 168 -13.44 -12.91 -8.55
N PRO A 169 -12.61 -12.73 -7.48
CA PRO A 169 -12.59 -11.47 -6.75
C PRO A 169 -11.87 -10.33 -7.47
N HIS A 170 -11.10 -10.64 -8.53
CA HIS A 170 -10.18 -9.72 -9.18
C HIS A 170 -10.82 -8.91 -10.31
N PHE A 171 -10.55 -7.59 -10.30
CA PHE A 171 -10.94 -6.67 -11.37
C PHE A 171 -9.75 -5.81 -11.78
N ASP A 172 -9.51 -5.71 -13.10
CA ASP A 172 -8.55 -4.81 -13.73
C ASP A 172 -9.25 -3.59 -14.32
N TYR A 173 -8.71 -2.40 -14.07
CA TYR A 173 -9.15 -1.17 -14.71
C TYR A 173 -8.47 -0.97 -16.06
N GLN A 174 -9.27 -0.77 -17.11
CA GLN A 174 -8.83 -0.63 -18.51
C GLN A 174 -9.24 0.70 -19.13
N GLY A 175 -9.42 1.75 -18.35
CA GLY A 175 -9.77 3.07 -18.86
C GLY A 175 -8.56 3.87 -19.37
N ASP A 176 -8.83 4.99 -20.02
CA ASP A 176 -7.81 5.88 -20.58
C ASP A 176 -7.01 6.63 -19.51
N GLY A 177 -5.83 7.13 -19.91
CA GLY A 177 -4.97 7.97 -19.07
C GLY A 177 -4.23 7.21 -17.98
N THR A 178 -4.06 5.90 -18.13
CA THR A 178 -3.33 5.03 -17.22
C THR A 178 -1.88 4.83 -17.64
N ILE A 179 -1.02 4.51 -16.67
CA ILE A 179 0.40 4.19 -16.87
C ILE A 179 0.75 2.89 -16.15
N ASP A 180 1.74 2.18 -16.65
CA ASP A 180 2.27 1.01 -15.94
C ASP A 180 3.24 1.45 -14.85
N LEU A 181 2.85 1.31 -13.58
CA LEU A 181 3.66 1.69 -12.41
C LEU A 181 4.63 0.59 -11.95
N ARG A 182 4.64 -0.59 -12.55
CA ARG A 182 5.44 -1.73 -12.08
C ARG A 182 6.92 -1.42 -12.02
N SER A 183 7.47 -0.87 -13.11
CA SER A 183 8.89 -0.46 -13.15
C SER A 183 9.18 0.67 -12.15
N GLN A 184 8.26 1.61 -11.96
CA GLN A 184 8.42 2.71 -11.02
C GLN A 184 8.36 2.24 -9.55
N SER A 185 7.54 1.23 -9.25
CA SER A 185 7.48 0.62 -7.91
C SER A 185 8.77 -0.13 -7.55
N ILE A 186 9.40 -0.79 -8.55
CA ILE A 186 10.71 -1.40 -8.36
C ILE A 186 11.79 -0.33 -8.15
N LEU A 187 11.79 0.72 -8.98
CA LEU A 187 12.74 1.83 -8.87
C LEU A 187 12.63 2.53 -7.50
N ALA A 188 11.42 2.71 -6.98
CA ALA A 188 11.20 3.25 -5.64
C ALA A 188 11.92 2.41 -4.57
N PHE A 189 11.84 1.09 -4.67
CA PHE A 189 12.57 0.19 -3.78
C PHE A 189 14.09 0.31 -3.94
N GLN A 190 14.59 0.29 -5.18
CA GLN A 190 16.03 0.37 -5.47
C GLN A 190 16.64 1.67 -4.92
N GLN A 191 15.94 2.79 -5.06
CA GLN A 191 16.35 4.07 -4.48
C GLN A 191 16.36 4.04 -2.95
N LEU A 192 15.31 3.50 -2.33
CA LEU A 192 15.20 3.40 -0.88
C LEU A 192 16.28 2.47 -0.30
N TRP A 193 16.55 1.34 -0.97
CA TRP A 193 17.67 0.47 -0.62
C TRP A 193 19.01 1.22 -0.69
N ASN A 194 19.29 1.87 -1.81
CA ASN A 194 20.56 2.57 -2.03
C ASN A 194 20.80 3.73 -1.06
N GLN A 195 19.71 4.41 -0.63
CA GLN A 195 19.76 5.43 0.40
C GLN A 195 20.20 4.87 1.76
N ASN A 196 19.78 3.64 2.07
CA ASN A 196 20.10 2.97 3.33
C ASN A 196 21.37 2.12 3.27
N HIS A 197 21.85 1.76 2.07
CA HIS A 197 23.05 0.94 1.85
C HIS A 197 24.04 1.61 0.91
N PRO A 198 24.66 2.75 1.28
CA PRO A 198 25.53 3.53 0.39
C PRO A 198 26.76 2.77 -0.10
N ASN A 199 27.20 1.75 0.65
CA ASN A 199 28.34 0.90 0.30
C ASN A 199 27.96 -0.40 -0.41
N GLU A 200 26.68 -0.68 -0.58
CA GLU A 200 26.15 -1.91 -1.20
C GLU A 200 24.98 -1.56 -2.13
N LYS A 201 25.24 -0.67 -3.07
CA LYS A 201 24.21 -0.20 -4.00
C LYS A 201 23.87 -1.25 -5.05
N ILE A 202 22.60 -1.28 -5.44
CA ILE A 202 22.07 -2.02 -6.58
C ILE A 202 21.73 -1.07 -7.73
N SER A 203 21.51 -1.59 -8.94
CA SER A 203 21.11 -0.79 -10.11
C SER A 203 19.73 -0.15 -9.85
N GLU A 204 19.60 1.14 -10.24
CA GLU A 204 18.33 1.87 -10.23
C GLU A 204 17.74 1.86 -11.65
N ASP A 205 17.35 0.70 -12.14
CA ASP A 205 16.87 0.46 -13.52
C ASP A 205 15.36 0.15 -13.60
N GLY A 206 14.67 0.04 -12.44
CA GLY A 206 13.28 -0.35 -12.37
C GLY A 206 13.02 -1.79 -12.79
N GLY A 207 14.06 -2.63 -12.88
CA GLY A 207 13.97 -4.04 -13.22
C GLY A 207 14.05 -4.96 -12.01
N PHE A 208 13.21 -6.00 -11.98
CA PHE A 208 13.30 -7.06 -10.97
C PHE A 208 14.28 -8.15 -11.45
N GLY A 209 15.50 -8.11 -10.94
CA GLY A 209 16.54 -9.09 -11.20
C GLY A 209 17.16 -9.63 -9.91
N PRO A 210 18.15 -10.54 -10.00
CA PRO A 210 18.73 -11.21 -8.82
C PRO A 210 19.25 -10.26 -7.74
N GLN A 211 19.81 -9.09 -8.12
CA GLN A 211 20.26 -8.09 -7.15
C GLN A 211 19.09 -7.44 -6.39
N THR A 212 18.01 -7.12 -7.09
CA THR A 212 16.79 -6.55 -6.50
C THR A 212 16.11 -7.58 -5.61
N GLU A 213 16.04 -8.84 -6.06
CA GLU A 213 15.46 -9.94 -5.28
C GLU A 213 16.22 -10.18 -3.97
N ASP A 214 17.55 -10.27 -4.02
CA ASP A 214 18.40 -10.45 -2.84
C ASP A 214 18.27 -9.27 -1.87
N ALA A 215 18.33 -8.04 -2.37
CA ALA A 215 18.17 -6.84 -1.57
C ALA A 215 16.79 -6.79 -0.89
N LEU A 216 15.72 -7.13 -1.62
CA LEU A 216 14.36 -7.12 -1.10
C LEU A 216 14.18 -8.18 0.00
N ASN A 217 14.70 -9.38 -0.18
CA ASN A 217 14.69 -10.44 0.83
C ASN A 217 15.42 -10.04 2.12
N ARG A 218 16.51 -9.28 2.02
CA ARG A 218 17.30 -8.77 3.14
C ARG A 218 16.76 -7.45 3.72
N SER A 219 15.68 -6.92 3.17
CA SER A 219 15.06 -5.71 3.69
C SER A 219 14.33 -5.94 5.00
N PRO A 220 14.40 -5.00 5.96
CA PRO A 220 13.64 -5.12 7.21
C PRO A 220 12.14 -4.95 6.95
N ALA A 221 11.33 -5.91 7.40
CA ALA A 221 9.88 -5.87 7.25
C ALA A 221 9.22 -4.61 7.89
N PRO A 222 9.72 -4.07 9.03
CA PRO A 222 9.22 -2.83 9.58
C PRO A 222 9.61 -1.56 8.79
N GLY A 223 10.43 -1.70 7.75
CA GLY A 223 11.00 -0.61 6.97
C GLY A 223 12.43 -0.26 7.37
N PHE A 224 13.08 0.51 6.50
CA PHE A 224 14.45 0.95 6.69
C PHE A 224 14.59 2.00 7.79
N PRO A 225 15.77 2.09 8.45
CA PRO A 225 16.02 3.11 9.48
C PRO A 225 15.88 4.54 8.95
N LYS A 226 16.40 4.81 7.73
CA LYS A 226 16.18 6.09 7.06
C LYS A 226 14.97 5.99 6.15
N ALA A 227 13.84 6.52 6.62
CA ALA A 227 12.59 6.53 5.89
C ALA A 227 12.50 7.73 4.90
N PRO A 228 11.73 7.61 3.80
CA PRO A 228 11.58 8.73 2.86
C PRO A 228 10.96 9.99 3.49
N TRP A 229 10.15 9.84 4.52
CA TRP A 229 9.55 10.96 5.27
C TRP A 229 10.49 11.65 6.26
N ASP A 230 11.69 11.14 6.51
CA ASP A 230 12.69 11.85 7.32
C ASP A 230 13.20 13.12 6.60
N ASP A 231 13.27 13.09 5.27
CA ASP A 231 13.66 14.24 4.44
C ASP A 231 12.44 15.07 3.99
N LYS A 232 11.28 14.43 3.80
CA LYS A 232 10.01 15.07 3.39
C LYS A 232 8.86 14.52 4.24
N PRO A 233 8.50 15.19 5.36
CA PRO A 233 7.46 14.70 6.28
C PRO A 233 6.11 14.47 5.57
N ARG A 234 5.51 13.31 5.84
CA ARG A 234 4.15 12.98 5.40
C ARG A 234 3.11 13.49 6.40
N THR A 235 1.90 13.73 5.92
CA THR A 235 0.76 13.99 6.79
C THR A 235 0.35 12.71 7.51
N LEU A 236 0.25 12.76 8.85
CA LEU A 236 -0.17 11.61 9.66
C LEU A 236 -1.64 11.76 10.07
N ARG A 237 -2.39 10.66 9.98
CA ARG A 237 -3.80 10.60 10.36
C ARG A 237 -4.23 9.17 10.65
N LEU A 238 -5.39 9.01 11.27
CA LEU A 238 -6.01 7.70 11.33
C LEU A 238 -6.38 7.24 9.91
N ALA A 239 -5.91 6.08 9.51
CA ALA A 239 -6.11 5.47 8.20
C ALA A 239 -6.18 3.95 8.30
N MET A 240 -6.59 3.30 7.23
CA MET A 240 -6.49 1.84 7.04
C MET A 240 -5.72 1.56 5.75
N PRO A 241 -4.69 0.72 5.76
CA PRO A 241 -3.99 0.22 6.95
C PRO A 241 -3.49 1.37 7.84
N ARG A 242 -3.31 1.12 9.13
CA ARG A 242 -2.84 2.14 10.05
C ARG A 242 -1.46 2.64 9.65
N MET A 243 -1.27 3.95 9.73
CA MET A 243 0.06 4.53 9.51
C MET A 243 1.00 4.11 10.63
N GLU A 244 2.17 3.63 10.27
CA GLU A 244 3.21 3.22 11.20
C GLU A 244 4.59 3.69 10.77
N GLY A 245 5.51 3.85 11.74
CA GLY A 245 6.89 4.24 11.46
C GLY A 245 7.51 5.14 12.53
N SER A 246 8.78 5.50 12.28
CA SER A 246 9.58 6.35 13.18
C SER A 246 8.98 7.75 13.37
N ASP A 247 8.30 8.28 12.38
CA ASP A 247 7.61 9.57 12.43
C ASP A 247 6.36 9.52 13.34
N VAL A 248 5.61 8.43 13.31
CA VAL A 248 4.49 8.21 14.24
C VAL A 248 5.01 8.08 15.68
N LEU A 249 6.10 7.33 15.89
CA LEU A 249 6.74 7.20 17.20
C LEU A 249 7.19 8.57 17.71
N LYS A 250 7.88 9.38 16.89
CA LYS A 250 8.30 10.76 17.25
C LYS A 250 7.09 11.63 17.61
N LEU A 251 6.01 11.54 16.86
CA LEU A 251 4.74 12.23 17.16
C LEU A 251 4.22 11.84 18.56
N GLN A 252 4.12 10.54 18.83
CA GLN A 252 3.63 10.03 20.14
C GLN A 252 4.52 10.49 21.30
N GLU A 253 5.84 10.48 21.12
CA GLU A 253 6.79 11.01 22.11
C GLU A 253 6.62 12.52 22.32
N GLY A 254 6.39 13.29 21.26
CA GLY A 254 6.10 14.72 21.33
C GLY A 254 4.80 15.01 22.09
N LEU A 255 3.71 14.26 21.79
CA LEU A 255 2.44 14.35 22.53
C LEU A 255 2.63 14.05 24.02
N LYS A 256 3.39 13.01 24.35
CA LYS A 256 3.71 12.66 25.75
C LYS A 256 4.50 13.76 26.46
N LYS A 257 5.48 14.37 25.79
CA LYS A 257 6.23 15.56 26.32
C LYS A 257 5.31 16.76 26.52
N ALA A 258 4.27 16.92 25.70
CA ALA A 258 3.24 17.96 25.85
C ALA A 258 2.22 17.65 26.97
N GLY A 259 2.40 16.58 27.73
CA GLY A 259 1.54 16.19 28.85
C GLY A 259 0.23 15.49 28.41
N ILE A 260 0.22 14.87 27.25
CA ILE A 260 -0.92 14.09 26.74
C ILE A 260 -0.63 12.59 26.91
N VAL A 261 -1.61 11.85 27.45
CA VAL A 261 -1.48 10.41 27.65
C VAL A 261 -1.70 9.66 26.34
N VAL A 262 -0.63 9.01 25.84
CA VAL A 262 -0.66 8.19 24.62
C VAL A 262 0.39 7.08 24.71
N GLY A 263 0.14 5.93 24.09
CA GLY A 263 1.13 4.88 23.86
C GLY A 263 2.22 5.36 22.88
N THR A 264 3.40 4.77 22.96
CA THR A 264 4.53 5.02 22.06
C THR A 264 4.90 3.72 21.36
N ASP A 265 3.97 3.22 20.53
CA ASP A 265 4.07 1.98 19.78
C ASP A 265 4.46 2.19 18.30
N GLY A 266 4.50 3.44 17.84
CA GLY A 266 4.80 3.79 16.46
C GLY A 266 3.65 3.53 15.49
N GLU A 267 2.42 3.24 15.99
CA GLU A 267 1.22 3.02 15.19
C GLU A 267 0.19 4.16 15.40
N PHE A 268 -0.30 4.75 14.33
CA PHE A 268 -1.33 5.80 14.40
C PHE A 268 -2.72 5.17 14.54
N GLY A 269 -3.02 4.67 15.73
CA GLY A 269 -4.32 4.11 16.08
C GLY A 269 -5.32 5.14 16.62
N PRO A 270 -6.56 4.71 16.99
CA PRO A 270 -7.58 5.59 17.56
C PRO A 270 -7.13 6.35 18.82
N ALA A 271 -6.24 5.75 19.63
CA ALA A 271 -5.67 6.42 20.82
C ALA A 271 -4.76 7.59 20.42
N THR A 272 -3.95 7.42 19.37
CA THR A 272 -3.10 8.48 18.82
C THR A 272 -3.93 9.59 18.19
N ASP A 273 -4.97 9.26 17.41
CA ASP A 273 -5.91 10.24 16.86
C ASP A 273 -6.56 11.10 17.95
N LYS A 274 -7.06 10.46 19.01
CA LYS A 274 -7.62 11.18 20.15
C LYS A 274 -6.59 12.10 20.81
N ALA A 275 -5.37 11.64 20.99
CA ALA A 275 -4.29 12.43 21.61
C ALA A 275 -3.89 13.63 20.73
N VAL A 276 -3.86 13.46 19.41
CA VAL A 276 -3.64 14.55 18.44
C VAL A 276 -4.74 15.61 18.53
N LYS A 277 -6.01 15.19 18.54
CA LYS A 277 -7.16 16.10 18.69
C LYS A 277 -7.10 16.90 20.00
N GLU A 278 -6.73 16.26 21.11
CA GLU A 278 -6.54 16.93 22.40
C GLU A 278 -5.40 17.96 22.32
N PHE A 279 -4.26 17.61 21.70
CA PHE A 279 -3.14 18.52 21.49
C PHE A 279 -3.55 19.72 20.63
N GLN A 280 -4.20 19.48 19.50
CA GLN A 280 -4.68 20.54 18.60
C GLN A 280 -5.62 21.50 19.32
N GLN A 281 -6.56 20.98 20.13
CA GLN A 281 -7.47 21.81 20.94
C GLN A 281 -6.68 22.66 21.95
N LYS A 282 -5.72 22.10 22.70
CA LYS A 282 -4.88 22.82 23.65
C LYS A 282 -4.04 23.93 22.98
N LYS A 283 -3.68 23.75 21.71
CA LYS A 283 -2.89 24.70 20.93
C LYS A 283 -3.73 25.66 20.09
N GLY A 284 -5.07 25.61 20.18
CA GLY A 284 -5.96 26.48 19.41
C GLY A 284 -6.02 26.15 17.90
N LEU A 285 -5.65 24.93 17.51
CA LEU A 285 -5.80 24.41 16.15
C LEU A 285 -7.17 23.79 15.96
N ILE A 286 -7.53 23.53 14.69
CA ILE A 286 -8.68 22.67 14.36
C ILE A 286 -8.36 21.26 14.86
N ALA A 287 -9.23 20.69 15.71
CA ALA A 287 -9.06 19.39 16.30
C ALA A 287 -9.58 18.27 15.36
N ASP A 288 -8.96 18.15 14.18
CA ASP A 288 -9.33 17.19 13.14
C ASP A 288 -8.60 15.84 13.22
N GLY A 289 -7.54 15.75 14.04
CA GLY A 289 -6.72 14.56 14.18
C GLY A 289 -5.69 14.40 13.06
N ILE A 290 -5.55 15.40 12.17
CA ILE A 290 -4.61 15.38 11.05
C ILE A 290 -3.34 16.13 11.43
N VAL A 291 -2.19 15.44 11.41
CA VAL A 291 -0.88 16.01 11.69
C VAL A 291 -0.27 16.52 10.40
N GLY A 292 -0.67 17.71 9.98
CA GLY A 292 -0.05 18.47 8.90
C GLY A 292 1.08 19.37 9.42
N SER A 293 1.64 20.22 8.55
CA SER A 293 2.79 21.08 8.85
C SER A 293 2.66 21.91 10.14
N LYS A 294 1.49 22.52 10.37
CA LYS A 294 1.24 23.33 11.59
C LYS A 294 1.26 22.50 12.88
N THR A 295 0.72 21.30 12.84
CA THR A 295 0.72 20.40 14.02
C THR A 295 2.13 19.86 14.26
N HIS A 296 2.87 19.51 13.20
CA HIS A 296 4.28 19.10 13.31
C HIS A 296 5.15 20.20 13.94
N GLU A 297 5.02 21.44 13.48
CA GLU A 297 5.79 22.58 13.98
C GLU A 297 5.60 22.83 15.50
N LEU A 298 4.39 22.61 16.01
CA LEU A 298 4.07 22.85 17.43
C LEU A 298 4.40 21.66 18.35
N ILE A 299 4.58 20.48 17.80
CA ILE A 299 4.93 19.27 18.57
C ILE A 299 6.44 19.17 18.78
N GLY A 300 7.26 19.69 17.85
CA GLY A 300 8.73 19.74 17.93
C GLY A 300 9.40 18.55 17.29
#